data_e5966d069fadff9a847e2ed6fd657a6a
#
_entry.id   e5966d069fadff9a847e2ed6fd657a6a
#
_cell.length_a   1.000
_cell.length_b   1.000
_cell.length_c   1.000
_cell.angle_alpha   90.00
_cell.angle_beta   90.00
_cell.angle_gamma   90.00
#
_symmetry.space_group_name_H-M   'P 1'
#
loop_
_entity.id
_entity.type
_entity.pdbx_description
1 polymer ?
#
loop_
_entity_poly.entity_id
_entity_poly.type
_entity_poly.pdbx_seq_one_letter_code
_entity_poly.pdbx_strand_id
1 'polypeptide(L)'
;MPRVSVAHDATLVMADGSEHSVVITDVSSGGFHLSTEDTIPIGSHVFLRVARYGDFPAQIRWALGSEAGGVFLEPVELPQG
;
A
#
# COMPACT_ATOMS: atom_id res chain seq x y z
N MET A 1 13.52 6.82 11.70
CA MET A 1 13.31 6.64 10.25
C MET A 1 12.34 7.65 9.72
N PRO A 2 12.74 8.43 8.74
CA PRO A 2 11.82 9.42 8.21
C PRO A 2 10.62 8.75 7.53
N ARG A 3 9.48 9.37 7.68
CA ARG A 3 8.24 8.96 7.04
C ARG A 3 7.76 10.08 6.17
N VAL A 4 7.13 9.71 5.07
CA VAL A 4 6.51 10.69 4.19
C VAL A 4 5.01 10.55 4.34
N SER A 5 4.38 11.60 4.81
CA SER A 5 2.91 11.64 4.88
C SER A 5 2.39 12.14 3.55
N VAL A 6 1.51 11.36 2.94
CA VAL A 6 1.01 11.66 1.61
C VAL A 6 -0.49 11.41 1.56
N ALA A 7 -1.12 11.94 0.52
CA ALA A 7 -2.48 11.57 0.16
C ALA A 7 -2.43 11.28 -1.33
N HIS A 8 -2.23 10.03 -1.68
CA HIS A 8 -1.93 9.66 -3.06
C HIS A 8 -2.82 8.50 -3.48
N ASP A 9 -3.53 8.70 -4.58
CA ASP A 9 -4.40 7.64 -5.09
C ASP A 9 -3.58 6.48 -5.62
N ALA A 10 -4.03 5.28 -5.30
CA ALA A 10 -3.37 4.06 -5.75
C ALA A 10 -4.40 2.95 -5.92
N THR A 11 -3.96 1.83 -6.44
CA THR A 11 -4.79 0.65 -6.60
C THR A 11 -4.12 -0.52 -5.92
N LEU A 12 -4.89 -1.22 -5.11
CA LEU A 12 -4.42 -2.45 -4.48
C LEU A 12 -4.91 -3.62 -5.31
N VAL A 13 -3.99 -4.37 -5.89
CA VAL A 13 -4.30 -5.52 -6.74
C VAL A 13 -4.10 -6.78 -5.93
N MET A 14 -5.18 -7.52 -5.75
CA MET A 14 -5.15 -8.74 -4.95
C MET A 14 -4.65 -9.93 -5.77
N ALA A 15 -4.32 -11.01 -5.09
CA ALA A 15 -3.78 -12.21 -5.73
C ALA A 15 -4.77 -12.83 -6.73
N ASP A 16 -6.06 -12.65 -6.52
CA ASP A 16 -7.09 -13.15 -7.42
C ASP A 16 -7.36 -12.21 -8.61
N GLY A 17 -6.63 -11.10 -8.69
CA GLY A 17 -6.80 -10.13 -9.75
C GLY A 17 -7.78 -9.02 -9.45
N SER A 18 -8.48 -9.07 -8.32
CA SER A 18 -9.40 -8.00 -7.96
C SER A 18 -8.62 -6.73 -7.60
N GLU A 19 -9.23 -5.59 -7.84
CA GLU A 19 -8.60 -4.29 -7.63
C GLU A 19 -9.46 -3.45 -6.70
N HIS A 20 -8.80 -2.73 -5.82
CA HIS A 20 -9.45 -1.85 -4.87
C HIS A 20 -8.80 -0.48 -4.93
N SER A 21 -9.61 0.55 -5.05
CA SER A 21 -9.10 1.92 -5.00
C SER A 21 -8.75 2.27 -3.57
N VAL A 22 -7.57 2.79 -3.36
CA VAL A 22 -7.07 3.14 -2.03
C VAL A 22 -6.39 4.49 -2.09
N VAL A 23 -6.19 5.09 -0.92
CA VAL A 23 -5.41 6.31 -0.80
C VAL A 23 -4.24 6.02 0.13
N ILE A 24 -3.03 6.18 -0.36
CA ILE A 24 -1.84 6.02 0.46
C ILE A 24 -1.72 7.26 1.34
N THR A 25 -1.68 7.05 2.64
CA THR A 25 -1.59 8.15 3.60
C THR A 25 -0.22 8.27 4.23
N ASP A 26 0.57 7.21 4.16
CA ASP A 26 1.90 7.18 4.75
C ASP A 26 2.73 6.14 4.01
N VAL A 27 3.98 6.44 3.79
CA VAL A 27 4.89 5.49 3.17
C VAL A 27 6.30 5.68 3.72
N SER A 28 7.00 4.56 3.89
CA SER A 28 8.40 4.56 4.26
C SER A 28 9.08 3.48 3.42
N SER A 29 10.38 3.34 3.56
CA SER A 29 11.09 2.34 2.77
C SER A 29 10.68 0.90 3.10
N GLY A 30 10.13 0.68 4.29
CA GLY A 30 9.75 -0.67 4.72
C GLY A 30 8.26 -0.95 4.67
N GLY A 31 7.40 0.07 4.60
CA GLY A 31 5.98 -0.18 4.68
C GLY A 31 5.13 1.02 4.30
N PHE A 32 3.82 0.84 4.49
CA PHE A 32 2.86 1.84 4.07
C PHE A 32 1.60 1.80 4.93
N HIS A 33 0.89 2.91 4.93
CA HIS A 33 -0.47 3.03 5.45
C HIS A 33 -1.37 3.48 4.32
N LEU A 34 -2.58 2.96 4.27
CA LEU A 34 -3.56 3.40 3.28
C LEU A 34 -4.96 3.46 3.86
N SER A 35 -5.80 4.20 3.19
CA SER A 35 -7.22 4.32 3.48
C SER A 35 -7.98 3.59 2.41
N THR A 36 -8.96 2.78 2.80
CA THR A 36 -9.81 2.07 1.86
C THR A 36 -11.15 1.78 2.52
N GLU A 37 -12.20 1.79 1.72
CA GLU A 37 -13.52 1.43 2.24
C GLU A 37 -13.78 -0.07 2.14
N ASP A 38 -12.88 -0.79 1.49
CA ASP A 38 -13.02 -2.23 1.32
C ASP A 38 -12.35 -2.98 2.44
N THR A 39 -12.86 -4.18 2.74
CA THR A 39 -12.22 -5.06 3.70
C THR A 39 -11.05 -5.79 3.03
N ILE A 40 -9.86 -5.59 3.55
CA ILE A 40 -8.66 -6.21 3.01
C ILE A 40 -8.21 -7.29 4.00
N PRO A 41 -8.13 -8.56 3.58
CA PRO A 41 -7.70 -9.62 4.49
C PRO A 41 -6.24 -9.44 4.94
N ILE A 42 -6.03 -9.56 6.25
CA ILE A 42 -4.68 -9.49 6.83
C ILE A 42 -3.88 -10.70 6.33
N GLY A 43 -2.63 -10.46 5.97
CA GLY A 43 -1.76 -11.50 5.44
C GLY A 43 -1.79 -11.64 3.93
N SER A 44 -2.69 -10.92 3.26
CA SER A 44 -2.80 -11.00 1.80
C SER A 44 -1.54 -10.48 1.11
N HIS A 45 -1.11 -11.23 0.11
CA HIS A 45 -0.06 -10.75 -0.79
C HIS A 45 -0.74 -9.94 -1.90
N VAL A 46 -0.26 -8.75 -2.12
CA VAL A 46 -0.89 -7.80 -3.03
C VAL A 46 0.17 -7.07 -3.84
N PHE A 47 -0.28 -6.39 -4.89
CA PHE A 47 0.55 -5.41 -5.56
C PHE A 47 -0.05 -4.04 -5.32
N LEU A 48 0.75 -3.12 -4.82
CA LEU A 48 0.34 -1.74 -4.66
C LEU A 48 0.73 -1.01 -5.93
N ARG A 49 -0.27 -0.68 -6.73
CA ARG A 49 -0.04 0.00 -8.01
C ARG A 49 -0.16 1.50 -7.83
N VAL A 50 0.94 2.19 -8.06
CA VAL A 50 0.99 3.63 -7.92
C VAL A 50 1.31 4.24 -9.27
N ALA A 51 0.45 5.12 -9.76
CA ALA A 51 0.67 5.76 -11.04
C ALA A 51 2.04 6.44 -11.07
N ARG A 52 2.77 6.25 -12.15
CA ARG A 52 4.11 6.78 -12.39
C ARG A 52 5.23 6.01 -11.68
N TYR A 53 4.90 5.23 -10.65
CA TYR A 53 5.93 4.52 -9.88
C TYR A 53 5.89 3.02 -10.11
N GLY A 54 4.77 2.50 -10.59
CA GLY A 54 4.66 1.09 -10.93
C GLY A 54 3.98 0.25 -9.84
N ASP A 55 4.21 -1.03 -9.91
CA ASP A 55 3.59 -2.00 -9.00
C ASP A 55 4.63 -2.46 -7.99
N PHE A 56 4.25 -2.44 -6.72
CA PHE A 56 5.15 -2.83 -5.64
C PHE A 56 4.56 -4.04 -4.93
N PRO A 57 5.26 -5.18 -4.93
CA PRO A 57 4.77 -6.35 -4.19
C PRO A 57 4.80 -6.07 -2.70
N ALA A 58 3.71 -6.42 -2.02
CA ALA A 58 3.54 -6.08 -0.63
C ALA A 58 2.68 -7.12 0.08
N GLN A 59 2.65 -7.05 1.40
CA GLN A 59 1.80 -7.90 2.21
C GLN A 59 1.08 -7.06 3.24
N ILE A 60 -0.22 -7.29 3.36
CA ILE A 60 -1.05 -6.60 4.35
C ILE A 60 -0.77 -7.21 5.71
N ARG A 61 -0.39 -6.37 6.67
CA ARG A 61 -0.04 -6.81 8.01
C ARG A 61 -1.10 -6.46 9.04
N TRP A 62 -1.94 -5.47 8.76
CA TRP A 62 -3.03 -5.11 9.64
C TRP A 62 -4.12 -4.39 8.85
N ALA A 63 -5.33 -4.46 9.38
CA ALA A 63 -6.46 -3.71 8.83
C ALA A 63 -7.41 -3.40 9.97
N LEU A 64 -7.89 -2.17 10.04
CA LEU A 64 -8.77 -1.73 11.10
C LEU A 64 -9.66 -0.61 10.57
N GLY A 65 -10.97 -0.85 10.58
CA GLY A 65 -11.91 0.13 10.07
C GLY A 65 -11.67 0.40 8.60
N SER A 66 -11.50 1.65 8.27
CA SER A 66 -11.25 2.08 6.88
C SER A 66 -9.76 2.27 6.59
N GLU A 67 -8.90 1.67 7.40
CA GLU A 67 -7.46 1.81 7.22
C GLU A 67 -6.81 0.43 7.18
N ALA A 68 -5.70 0.37 6.46
CA ALA A 68 -4.90 -0.84 6.40
C ALA A 68 -3.44 -0.44 6.24
N GLY A 69 -2.57 -1.37 6.54
CA GLY A 69 -1.15 -1.14 6.36
C GLY A 69 -0.42 -2.44 6.11
N GLY A 70 0.78 -2.31 5.63
CA GLY A 70 1.57 -3.47 5.32
C GLY A 70 3.02 -3.15 5.11
N VAL A 71 3.73 -4.14 4.60
CA VAL A 71 5.16 -4.02 4.32
C VAL A 71 5.41 -4.34 2.86
N PHE A 72 6.44 -3.73 2.31
CA PHE A 72 6.90 -4.07 0.97
C PHE A 72 7.72 -5.36 1.05
N LEU A 73 7.50 -6.23 0.07
CA LEU A 73 8.21 -7.49 0.01
C LEU A 73 9.56 -7.37 -0.70
N GLU A 74 9.79 -6.25 -1.34
CA GLU A 74 11.06 -5.93 -1.99
C GLU A 74 11.47 -4.52 -1.59
N PRO A 75 12.77 -4.22 -1.61
CA PRO A 75 13.21 -2.85 -1.30
C PRO A 75 12.57 -1.84 -2.22
N VAL A 76 12.14 -0.73 -1.65
CA VAL A 76 11.49 0.35 -2.39
C VAL A 76 12.35 1.59 -2.27
N GLU A 77 12.67 2.19 -3.41
CA GLU A 77 13.33 3.48 -3.44
C GLU A 77 12.27 4.56 -3.45
N LEU A 78 12.24 5.34 -2.38
CA LEU A 78 11.29 6.44 -2.29
C LEU A 78 11.80 7.65 -3.07
N PRO A 79 10.91 8.42 -3.69
CA PRO A 79 11.32 9.63 -4.37
C PRO A 79 11.97 10.60 -3.39
N GLN A 80 13.03 11.20 -3.84
CA GLN A 80 13.70 12.27 -3.10
C GLN A 80 13.02 13.56 -3.52
N GLY A 81 12.19 14.05 -2.65
CA GLY A 81 11.41 15.21 -3.02
C GLY A 81 11.77 16.44 -2.36
#